data_3f3f0b375e9418b2403a150087dba4a1
#
_entry.id   3f3f0b375e9418b2403a150087dba4a1
#
_cell.length_a   1.000
_cell.length_b   1.000
_cell.length_c   1.000
_cell.angle_alpha   90.00
_cell.angle_beta   90.00
_cell.angle_gamma   90.00
#
_symmetry.space_group_name_H-M   'P 1'
#
loop_
_entity.id
_entity.type
_entity.pdbx_description
1 polymer ?
#
loop_
_entity_poly.entity_id
_entity_poly.type
_entity_poly.pdbx_seq_one_letter_code
_entity_poly.pdbx_strand_id
1 'polypeptide(L)'
;NFSVKALNAQNAGAVAVVIANHNANAADNNCTVLNMPDGGEGSQVTIPVYSVCRQVADQIDAAIRSAGGAELCFLRPDVRLDNVFLPTASKRTPVSQIAVDTLGFGAYLTNTTGNDLVNLKLKAEVLDVANANAVLHSTEIVLPTFAAGITDSFVVISFGEYAPELPVGEYTVRYTTTHDNVIL
;
A
#
# COMPACT_ATOMS: atom_id res chain seq x y z
N ASN A 1 5.55 -5.40 -27.87
CA ASN A 1 6.59 -4.76 -27.10
C ASN A 1 6.02 -3.51 -26.40
N PHE A 2 6.21 -3.40 -25.08
CA PHE A 2 5.62 -2.32 -24.27
C PHE A 2 6.38 -1.00 -24.44
N SER A 3 7.70 -1.04 -24.51
CA SER A 3 8.53 0.15 -24.69
C SER A 3 8.28 0.82 -26.05
N VAL A 4 8.07 0.06 -27.12
CA VAL A 4 7.69 0.62 -28.43
C VAL A 4 6.34 1.34 -28.40
N LYS A 5 5.35 0.77 -27.67
CA LYS A 5 4.03 1.43 -27.52
C LYS A 5 4.16 2.75 -26.75
N ALA A 6 4.94 2.73 -25.67
CA ALA A 6 5.19 3.91 -24.86
C ALA A 6 5.92 4.99 -25.65
N LEU A 7 6.98 4.61 -26.40
CA LEU A 7 7.74 5.54 -27.24
C LEU A 7 6.87 6.16 -28.35
N ASN A 8 6.03 5.36 -28.99
CA ASN A 8 5.10 5.86 -30.01
C ASN A 8 4.11 6.88 -29.44
N ALA A 9 3.57 6.59 -28.24
CA ALA A 9 2.67 7.51 -27.57
C ALA A 9 3.39 8.82 -27.17
N GLN A 10 4.62 8.71 -26.63
CA GLN A 10 5.46 9.86 -26.30
C GLN A 10 5.73 10.73 -27.54
N ASN A 11 6.10 10.12 -28.66
CA ASN A 11 6.36 10.82 -29.92
C ASN A 11 5.09 11.47 -30.50
N ALA A 12 3.92 10.96 -30.13
CA ALA A 12 2.62 11.56 -30.46
C ALA A 12 2.21 12.67 -29.46
N GLY A 13 3.04 13.01 -28.48
CA GLY A 13 2.81 14.10 -27.54
C GLY A 13 2.12 13.68 -26.24
N ALA A 14 2.04 12.39 -25.93
CA ALA A 14 1.52 11.92 -24.64
C ALA A 14 2.47 12.32 -23.50
N VAL A 15 1.90 12.74 -22.37
CA VAL A 15 2.64 13.10 -21.14
C VAL A 15 2.76 11.91 -20.16
N ALA A 16 1.95 10.89 -20.36
CA ALA A 16 1.99 9.60 -19.63
C ALA A 16 1.29 8.53 -20.48
N VAL A 17 1.57 7.26 -20.18
CA VAL A 17 0.95 6.10 -20.85
C VAL A 17 0.40 5.13 -19.82
N VAL A 18 -0.84 4.72 -20.00
CA VAL A 18 -1.45 3.62 -19.22
C VAL A 18 -1.64 2.43 -20.16
N ILE A 19 -1.02 1.31 -19.81
CA ILE A 19 -1.12 0.07 -20.58
C ILE A 19 -2.03 -0.90 -19.83
N ALA A 20 -3.16 -1.22 -20.46
CA ALA A 20 -4.10 -2.18 -19.92
C ALA A 20 -3.68 -3.62 -20.25
N ASN A 21 -3.85 -4.51 -19.29
CA ASN A 21 -3.76 -5.93 -19.54
C ASN A 21 -4.97 -6.35 -20.42
N HIS A 22 -4.67 -6.82 -21.62
CA HIS A 22 -5.68 -7.38 -22.51
C HIS A 22 -5.66 -8.91 -22.38
N ASN A 23 -6.25 -9.45 -21.31
CA ASN A 23 -6.48 -10.89 -21.27
C ASN A 23 -7.80 -11.23 -21.98
N ALA A 24 -7.71 -12.01 -23.03
CA ALA A 24 -8.87 -12.44 -23.81
C ALA A 24 -9.80 -13.41 -23.04
N ASN A 25 -9.34 -13.98 -21.94
CA ASN A 25 -10.13 -14.87 -21.11
C ASN A 25 -10.96 -14.04 -20.11
N ALA A 26 -12.24 -13.87 -20.43
CA ALA A 26 -13.22 -13.15 -19.61
C ALA A 26 -13.45 -13.75 -18.19
N ALA A 27 -12.82 -14.88 -17.86
CA ALA A 27 -12.85 -15.51 -16.54
C ALA A 27 -11.81 -14.96 -15.57
N ASP A 28 -10.90 -14.08 -16.01
CA ASP A 28 -9.85 -13.55 -15.16
C ASP A 28 -10.37 -12.32 -14.37
N ASN A 29 -11.20 -12.61 -13.36
CA ASN A 29 -11.58 -11.62 -12.34
C ASN A 29 -10.37 -11.19 -11.45
N ASN A 30 -9.19 -11.77 -11.70
CA ASN A 30 -7.97 -11.37 -11.06
C ASN A 30 -7.44 -10.11 -11.73
N CYS A 31 -7.29 -9.05 -10.94
CA CYS A 31 -6.66 -7.81 -11.37
C CYS A 31 -5.15 -8.02 -11.54
N THR A 32 -4.76 -8.82 -12.54
CA THR A 32 -3.36 -9.11 -12.85
C THR A 32 -2.75 -7.93 -13.57
N VAL A 33 -1.73 -7.35 -12.99
CA VAL A 33 -0.90 -6.30 -13.58
C VAL A 33 0.18 -6.95 -14.45
N LEU A 34 0.40 -6.41 -15.65
CA LEU A 34 1.45 -6.90 -16.54
C LEU A 34 2.83 -6.56 -16.03
N ASN A 35 3.73 -7.52 -16.00
CA ASN A 35 5.14 -7.23 -15.98
C ASN A 35 5.54 -6.68 -17.36
N MET A 36 6.04 -5.45 -17.40
CA MET A 36 6.43 -4.76 -18.64
C MET A 36 7.97 -4.73 -18.77
N PRO A 37 8.57 -5.80 -19.26
CA PRO A 37 10.01 -5.80 -19.49
C PRO A 37 10.37 -4.77 -20.57
N ASP A 38 11.55 -4.19 -20.42
CA ASP A 38 12.13 -3.35 -21.46
C ASP A 38 12.38 -4.18 -22.73
N GLY A 39 11.71 -3.81 -23.79
CA GLY A 39 11.85 -4.48 -25.10
C GLY A 39 12.89 -3.86 -26.01
N GLY A 40 13.84 -3.08 -25.45
CA GLY A 40 14.97 -2.48 -26.16
C GLY A 40 14.83 -0.97 -26.40
N GLU A 41 13.63 -0.37 -26.24
CA GLU A 41 13.42 1.06 -26.46
C GLU A 41 13.17 1.83 -25.13
N GLY A 42 13.30 1.15 -23.99
CA GLY A 42 12.97 1.74 -22.68
C GLY A 42 13.83 2.95 -22.33
N SER A 43 15.09 2.97 -22.74
CA SER A 43 16.00 4.10 -22.51
C SER A 43 15.58 5.39 -23.22
N GLN A 44 14.74 5.30 -24.25
CA GLN A 44 14.23 6.44 -25.03
C GLN A 44 12.88 6.96 -24.47
N VAL A 45 12.25 6.19 -23.58
CA VAL A 45 10.97 6.56 -22.97
C VAL A 45 11.25 7.42 -21.73
N THR A 46 10.87 8.67 -21.78
CA THR A 46 11.09 9.66 -20.71
C THR A 46 9.81 10.01 -19.94
N ILE A 47 8.64 9.59 -20.43
CA ILE A 47 7.36 9.80 -19.78
C ILE A 47 7.00 8.63 -18.88
N PRO A 48 6.19 8.84 -17.82
CA PRO A 48 5.70 7.76 -16.95
C PRO A 48 4.88 6.73 -17.73
N VAL A 49 5.13 5.44 -17.46
CA VAL A 49 4.37 4.33 -18.04
C VAL A 49 3.84 3.45 -16.92
N TYR A 50 2.54 3.28 -16.88
CA TYR A 50 1.85 2.49 -15.86
C TYR A 50 1.16 1.28 -16.48
N SER A 51 1.14 0.18 -15.74
CA SER A 51 0.34 -0.99 -16.10
C SER A 51 -0.85 -1.09 -15.16
N VAL A 52 -2.03 -1.31 -15.75
CA VAL A 52 -3.26 -1.55 -15.00
C VAL A 52 -3.91 -2.86 -15.45
N CYS A 53 -4.67 -3.48 -14.57
CA CYS A 53 -5.48 -4.62 -14.96
C CYS A 53 -6.64 -4.19 -15.85
N ARG A 54 -7.23 -5.15 -16.60
CA ARG A 54 -8.32 -4.87 -17.52
C ARG A 54 -9.52 -4.21 -16.85
N GLN A 55 -9.91 -4.69 -15.69
CA GLN A 55 -11.07 -4.15 -14.96
C GLN A 55 -10.92 -2.65 -14.65
N VAL A 56 -9.72 -2.23 -14.22
CA VAL A 56 -9.42 -0.81 -13.99
C VAL A 56 -9.39 -0.03 -15.32
N ALA A 57 -8.83 -0.62 -16.37
CA ALA A 57 -8.81 0.02 -17.68
C ALA A 57 -10.22 0.24 -18.26
N ASP A 58 -11.13 -0.73 -18.10
CA ASP A 58 -12.53 -0.60 -18.54
C ASP A 58 -13.24 0.52 -17.76
N GLN A 59 -12.95 0.69 -16.47
CA GLN A 59 -13.49 1.80 -15.67
C GLN A 59 -12.95 3.16 -16.14
N ILE A 60 -11.65 3.24 -16.45
CA ILE A 60 -11.01 4.44 -16.99
C ILE A 60 -11.63 4.80 -18.35
N ASP A 61 -11.76 3.83 -19.25
CA ASP A 61 -12.36 4.06 -20.58
C ASP A 61 -13.83 4.52 -20.47
N ALA A 62 -14.61 3.90 -19.59
CA ALA A 62 -15.98 4.32 -19.33
C ALA A 62 -16.07 5.76 -18.80
N ALA A 63 -15.17 6.15 -17.87
CA ALA A 63 -15.12 7.50 -17.33
C ALA A 63 -14.76 8.54 -18.41
N ILE A 64 -13.76 8.24 -19.25
CA ILE A 64 -13.35 9.12 -20.36
C ILE A 64 -14.49 9.32 -21.35
N ARG A 65 -15.21 8.24 -21.70
CA ARG A 65 -16.32 8.30 -22.67
C ARG A 65 -17.54 9.03 -22.13
N SER A 66 -17.81 8.93 -20.83
CA SER A 66 -19.00 9.54 -20.22
C SER A 66 -18.83 11.03 -19.94
N ALA A 67 -17.62 11.48 -19.60
CA ALA A 67 -17.34 12.85 -19.15
C ALA A 67 -16.63 13.75 -20.19
N GLY A 68 -16.30 13.21 -21.37
CA GLY A 68 -15.53 13.92 -22.39
C GLY A 68 -14.07 14.18 -22.00
N GLY A 69 -13.64 13.59 -20.92
CA GLY A 69 -12.29 13.63 -20.36
C GLY A 69 -12.30 13.05 -18.95
N ALA A 70 -11.16 12.58 -18.48
CA ALA A 70 -10.98 12.09 -17.11
C ALA A 70 -9.63 12.58 -16.57
N GLU A 71 -9.63 12.96 -15.31
CA GLU A 71 -8.40 13.17 -14.56
C GLU A 71 -7.96 11.84 -13.95
N LEU A 72 -6.73 11.44 -14.23
CA LEU A 72 -6.12 10.24 -13.66
C LEU A 72 -5.13 10.67 -12.60
N CYS A 73 -5.43 10.35 -11.36
CA CYS A 73 -4.53 10.57 -10.24
C CYS A 73 -3.89 9.22 -9.85
N PHE A 74 -2.58 9.11 -9.99
CA PHE A 74 -1.81 7.96 -9.52
C PHE A 74 -1.36 8.24 -8.09
N LEU A 75 -2.11 7.71 -7.13
CA LEU A 75 -1.73 7.80 -5.73
C LEU A 75 -0.67 6.73 -5.44
N ARG A 76 0.55 7.17 -5.19
CA ARG A 76 1.56 6.33 -4.57
C ARG A 76 1.41 6.49 -3.06
N PRO A 77 1.33 5.40 -2.30
CA PRO A 77 1.33 5.54 -0.85
C PRO A 77 2.64 6.20 -0.41
N ASP A 78 2.54 7.24 0.41
CA ASP A 78 3.69 8.02 0.88
C ASP A 78 4.54 7.23 1.87
N VAL A 79 3.88 6.36 2.60
CA VAL A 79 4.49 5.43 3.53
C VAL A 79 4.10 4.01 3.15
N ARG A 80 5.10 3.17 2.96
CA ARG A 80 4.90 1.75 2.78
C ARG A 80 5.12 1.04 4.11
N LEU A 81 4.15 0.21 4.48
CA LEU A 81 4.28 -0.78 5.54
C LEU A 81 4.83 -2.07 4.92
N ASP A 82 6.14 -2.30 5.05
CA ASP A 82 6.80 -3.45 4.40
C ASP A 82 6.55 -4.75 5.16
N ASN A 83 6.57 -4.68 6.46
CA ASN A 83 6.23 -5.78 7.36
C ASN A 83 5.61 -5.24 8.64
N VAL A 84 4.71 -5.99 9.22
CA VAL A 84 4.16 -5.72 10.54
C VAL A 84 4.52 -6.86 11.48
N PHE A 85 4.86 -6.54 12.71
CA PHE A 85 5.11 -7.56 13.71
C PHE A 85 3.77 -8.13 14.16
N LEU A 86 3.70 -9.46 14.16
CA LEU A 86 2.62 -10.14 14.87
C LEU A 86 2.91 -9.96 16.36
N PRO A 87 1.94 -9.51 17.15
CA PRO A 87 2.14 -9.31 18.58
C PRO A 87 2.38 -10.61 19.35
N THR A 88 2.12 -11.75 18.71
CA THR A 88 2.38 -13.11 19.26
C THR A 88 3.26 -13.89 18.31
N ALA A 89 4.05 -14.81 18.86
CA ALA A 89 4.91 -15.71 18.08
C ALA A 89 4.13 -16.67 17.15
N SER A 90 2.82 -16.80 17.32
CA SER A 90 1.97 -17.69 16.56
C SER A 90 0.62 -17.05 16.24
N LYS A 91 0.06 -17.36 15.08
CA LYS A 91 -1.32 -16.99 14.70
C LYS A 91 -2.38 -17.64 15.60
N ARG A 92 -2.02 -18.66 16.35
CA ARG A 92 -2.89 -19.35 17.31
C ARG A 92 -2.15 -19.43 18.63
N THR A 93 -2.62 -18.70 19.62
CA THR A 93 -2.03 -18.65 20.96
C THR A 93 -3.01 -19.24 21.96
N PRO A 94 -2.62 -20.22 22.79
CA PRO A 94 -3.47 -20.72 23.86
C PRO A 94 -3.84 -19.60 24.84
N VAL A 95 -5.07 -19.60 25.34
CA VAL A 95 -5.57 -18.57 26.30
C VAL A 95 -4.67 -18.48 27.53
N SER A 96 -4.13 -19.59 28.01
CA SER A 96 -3.19 -19.62 29.15
C SER A 96 -1.88 -18.88 28.89
N GLN A 97 -1.50 -18.69 27.64
CA GLN A 97 -0.29 -17.94 27.26
C GLN A 97 -0.59 -16.45 27.05
N ILE A 98 -1.80 -16.11 26.58
CA ILE A 98 -2.20 -14.71 26.40
C ILE A 98 -2.25 -13.97 27.74
N ALA A 99 -2.66 -14.64 28.81
CA ALA A 99 -2.74 -14.03 30.13
C ALA A 99 -1.38 -13.72 30.79
N VAL A 100 -0.28 -14.25 30.23
CA VAL A 100 1.08 -14.13 30.77
C VAL A 100 1.96 -13.22 29.90
N ASP A 101 1.68 -13.16 28.59
CA ASP A 101 2.48 -12.44 27.62
C ASP A 101 1.84 -11.10 27.24
N THR A 102 2.65 -10.06 27.21
CA THR A 102 2.25 -8.79 26.61
C THR A 102 2.35 -8.86 25.10
N LEU A 103 1.38 -8.26 24.41
CA LEU A 103 1.43 -8.08 22.95
C LEU A 103 2.27 -6.86 22.64
N GLY A 104 3.39 -7.01 21.93
CA GLY A 104 4.20 -5.93 21.42
C GLY A 104 3.80 -5.57 19.99
N PHE A 105 3.83 -4.29 19.63
CA PHE A 105 3.50 -3.81 18.30
C PHE A 105 4.73 -3.26 17.60
N GLY A 106 4.80 -3.42 16.29
CA GLY A 106 5.88 -2.88 15.49
C GLY A 106 5.67 -3.07 13.99
N ALA A 107 6.38 -2.28 13.22
CA ALA A 107 6.34 -2.36 11.77
C ALA A 107 7.65 -1.89 11.15
N TYR A 108 7.90 -2.34 9.93
CA TYR A 108 8.91 -1.79 9.03
C TYR A 108 8.25 -0.74 8.15
N LEU A 109 8.77 0.48 8.19
CA LEU A 109 8.26 1.61 7.43
C LEU A 109 9.29 2.07 6.40
N THR A 110 8.83 2.41 5.21
CA THR A 110 9.61 3.08 4.18
C THR A 110 8.90 4.35 3.75
N ASN A 111 9.60 5.48 3.82
CA ASN A 111 9.14 6.71 3.17
C ASN A 111 9.38 6.58 1.67
N THR A 112 8.33 6.55 0.89
CA THR A 112 8.41 6.39 -0.57
C THR A 112 8.37 7.72 -1.32
N THR A 113 8.30 8.84 -0.59
CA THR A 113 8.35 10.19 -1.16
C THR A 113 9.80 10.66 -1.32
N GLY A 114 10.00 11.69 -2.10
CA GLY A 114 11.29 12.39 -2.20
C GLY A 114 11.53 13.41 -1.10
N ASN A 115 10.58 13.57 -0.15
CA ASN A 115 10.61 14.58 0.90
C ASN A 115 10.46 13.95 2.28
N ASP A 116 10.97 14.65 3.30
CA ASP A 116 10.74 14.26 4.69
C ASP A 116 9.24 14.38 5.01
N LEU A 117 8.71 13.40 5.72
CA LEU A 117 7.35 13.45 6.25
C LEU A 117 7.36 13.98 7.67
N VAL A 118 6.44 14.88 7.98
CA VAL A 118 6.31 15.53 9.28
C VAL A 118 5.16 14.89 10.05
N ASN A 119 5.41 14.64 11.36
CA ASN A 119 4.44 14.05 12.28
C ASN A 119 3.83 12.75 11.74
N LEU A 120 4.69 11.86 11.23
CA LEU A 120 4.22 10.54 10.81
C LEU A 120 3.73 9.77 12.04
N LYS A 121 2.47 9.43 12.04
CA LYS A 121 1.81 8.61 13.05
C LYS A 121 1.72 7.18 12.57
N LEU A 122 2.15 6.24 13.39
CA LEU A 122 1.91 4.81 13.21
C LEU A 122 1.01 4.35 14.35
N LYS A 123 -0.17 3.88 14.00
CA LYS A 123 -1.19 3.41 14.93
C LYS A 123 -1.38 1.91 14.78
N ALA A 124 -1.47 1.20 15.90
CA ALA A 124 -1.86 -0.20 15.95
C ALA A 124 -3.16 -0.34 16.76
N GLU A 125 -4.08 -1.15 16.25
CA GLU A 125 -5.37 -1.42 16.89
C GLU A 125 -5.64 -2.92 16.94
N VAL A 126 -6.12 -3.41 18.07
CA VAL A 126 -6.61 -4.77 18.23
C VAL A 126 -8.12 -4.76 18.09
N LEU A 127 -8.63 -5.53 17.16
CA LEU A 127 -10.04 -5.57 16.77
C LEU A 127 -10.67 -6.92 17.10
N ASP A 128 -11.87 -6.90 17.66
CA ASP A 128 -12.68 -8.09 17.86
C ASP A 128 -13.50 -8.40 16.59
N VAL A 129 -13.13 -9.46 15.89
CA VAL A 129 -13.78 -9.85 14.63
C VAL A 129 -15.24 -10.27 14.87
N ALA A 130 -15.53 -10.94 15.97
CA ALA A 130 -16.89 -11.39 16.31
C ALA A 130 -17.82 -10.24 16.65
N ASN A 131 -17.28 -9.10 17.08
CA ASN A 131 -18.04 -7.91 17.47
C ASN A 131 -17.86 -6.76 16.45
N ALA A 132 -18.09 -7.05 15.18
CA ALA A 132 -18.04 -6.08 14.08
C ALA A 132 -16.74 -5.26 14.02
N ASN A 133 -15.59 -5.86 14.36
CA ASN A 133 -14.29 -5.23 14.46
C ASN A 133 -14.23 -4.07 15.48
N ALA A 134 -14.94 -4.22 16.61
CA ALA A 134 -14.83 -3.28 17.70
C ALA A 134 -13.38 -3.16 18.18
N VAL A 135 -12.92 -1.92 18.42
CA VAL A 135 -11.55 -1.65 18.88
C VAL A 135 -11.46 -1.99 20.36
N LEU A 136 -10.64 -2.98 20.71
CA LEU A 136 -10.37 -3.38 22.08
C LEU A 136 -9.17 -2.64 22.68
N HIS A 137 -8.16 -2.38 21.85
CA HIS A 137 -6.96 -1.65 22.23
C HIS A 137 -6.47 -0.80 21.07
N SER A 138 -5.89 0.34 21.39
CA SER A 138 -5.27 1.25 20.41
C SER A 138 -4.03 1.88 21.02
N THR A 139 -2.94 1.84 20.28
CA THR A 139 -1.70 2.52 20.64
C THR A 139 -1.14 3.24 19.42
N GLU A 140 -0.42 4.33 19.63
CA GLU A 140 0.13 5.17 18.56
C GLU A 140 1.53 5.66 18.92
N ILE A 141 2.39 5.73 17.93
CA ILE A 141 3.66 6.46 18.02
C ILE A 141 3.71 7.55 16.97
N VAL A 142 4.30 8.69 17.32
CA VAL A 142 4.51 9.82 16.42
C VAL A 142 6.01 9.97 16.16
N LEU A 143 6.38 9.97 14.90
CA LEU A 143 7.72 10.32 14.44
C LEU A 143 7.68 11.78 13.96
N PRO A 144 8.33 12.72 14.69
CA PRO A 144 8.30 14.15 14.32
C PRO A 144 8.80 14.40 12.90
N THR A 145 9.82 13.66 12.49
CA THR A 145 10.36 13.67 11.12
C THR A 145 10.66 12.25 10.69
N PHE A 146 10.16 11.86 9.52
CA PHE A 146 10.49 10.61 8.88
C PHE A 146 11.17 10.89 7.55
N ALA A 147 12.48 10.76 7.53
CA ALA A 147 13.34 11.19 6.43
C ALA A 147 12.93 10.60 5.08
N ALA A 148 13.20 11.37 4.03
CA ALA A 148 13.02 10.91 2.64
C ALA A 148 13.70 9.57 2.42
N GLY A 149 12.99 8.65 1.80
CA GLY A 149 13.45 7.28 1.61
C GLY A 149 14.71 7.24 0.75
N ILE A 150 15.75 6.63 1.28
CA ILE A 150 16.77 6.00 0.44
C ILE A 150 16.12 4.71 -0.02
N THR A 151 16.07 4.47 -1.33
CA THR A 151 15.66 3.19 -1.91
C THR A 151 16.37 2.07 -1.15
N ASP A 152 15.62 1.15 -0.55
CA ASP A 152 16.08 0.02 0.27
C ASP A 152 16.33 0.28 1.76
N SER A 153 16.06 1.45 2.32
CA SER A 153 16.09 1.64 3.76
C SER A 153 14.68 1.60 4.36
N PHE A 154 14.56 0.87 5.44
CA PHE A 154 13.35 0.81 6.26
C PHE A 154 13.72 1.18 7.70
N VAL A 155 12.74 1.75 8.40
CA VAL A 155 12.86 2.01 9.84
C VAL A 155 12.01 0.97 10.58
N VAL A 156 12.61 0.32 11.55
CA VAL A 156 11.91 -0.58 12.46
C VAL A 156 11.34 0.27 13.59
N ILE A 157 10.03 0.26 13.72
CA ILE A 157 9.33 0.92 14.80
C ILE A 157 8.72 -0.14 15.69
N SER A 158 9.12 -0.16 16.96
CA SER A 158 8.50 -0.96 18.01
C SER A 158 7.89 -0.04 19.05
N PHE A 159 6.64 -0.27 19.41
CA PHE A 159 5.92 0.63 20.30
C PHE A 159 4.76 -0.06 21.01
N GLY A 160 4.50 0.41 22.20
CA GLY A 160 3.38 -0.03 23.01
C GLY A 160 3.43 -1.49 23.42
N GLU A 161 2.79 -1.77 24.50
CA GLU A 161 2.55 -3.12 25.02
C GLU A 161 1.09 -3.21 25.44
N TYR A 162 0.49 -4.36 25.25
CA TYR A 162 -0.88 -4.62 25.65
C TYR A 162 -0.94 -5.98 26.33
N ALA A 163 -1.36 -6.01 27.59
CA ALA A 163 -1.62 -7.23 28.34
C ALA A 163 -3.11 -7.55 28.26
N PRO A 164 -3.54 -8.38 27.31
CA PRO A 164 -4.95 -8.60 27.09
C PRO A 164 -5.53 -9.66 28.02
N GLU A 165 -6.72 -9.39 28.56
CA GLU A 165 -7.62 -10.40 29.09
C GLU A 165 -8.65 -10.76 28.01
N LEU A 166 -8.21 -11.42 26.95
CA LEU A 166 -9.06 -11.75 25.81
C LEU A 166 -9.70 -13.14 25.98
N PRO A 167 -11.02 -13.27 25.79
CA PRO A 167 -11.67 -14.58 25.70
C PRO A 167 -11.20 -15.34 24.44
N VAL A 168 -11.59 -16.60 24.34
CA VAL A 168 -11.38 -17.38 23.12
C VAL A 168 -12.12 -16.70 21.97
N GLY A 169 -11.39 -16.32 20.91
CA GLY A 169 -11.95 -15.59 19.78
C GLY A 169 -10.94 -15.39 18.66
N GLU A 170 -11.39 -14.71 17.62
CA GLU A 170 -10.58 -14.26 16.51
C GLU A 170 -10.39 -12.74 16.59
N TYR A 171 -9.13 -12.31 16.53
CA TYR A 171 -8.75 -10.92 16.66
C TYR A 171 -7.86 -10.51 15.49
N THR A 172 -8.03 -9.28 15.03
CA THR A 172 -7.20 -8.70 13.98
C THR A 172 -6.39 -7.54 14.55
N VAL A 173 -5.10 -7.49 14.20
CA VAL A 173 -4.28 -6.30 14.45
C VAL A 173 -4.24 -5.48 13.17
N ARG A 174 -4.70 -4.24 13.26
CA ARG A 174 -4.71 -3.28 12.15
C ARG A 174 -3.65 -2.22 12.39
N TYR A 175 -2.79 -2.00 11.40
CA TYR A 175 -1.84 -0.90 11.38
C TYR A 175 -2.29 0.16 10.38
N THR A 176 -2.18 1.43 10.79
CA THR A 176 -2.48 2.58 9.94
C THR A 176 -1.40 3.65 10.09
N THR A 177 -1.12 4.37 9.01
CA THR A 177 -0.21 5.50 9.00
C THR A 177 -0.93 6.76 8.53
N THR A 178 -0.60 7.90 9.15
CA THR A 178 -1.03 9.24 8.72
C THR A 178 0.12 10.23 8.94
N HIS A 179 0.14 11.33 8.20
CA HIS A 179 1.15 12.40 8.36
C HIS A 179 0.54 13.76 8.00
N ASP A 180 1.24 14.83 8.35
CA ASP A 180 0.74 16.20 8.19
C ASP A 180 1.10 16.84 6.84
N ASN A 181 1.91 16.18 5.99
CA ASN A 181 2.26 16.74 4.70
C ASN A 181 1.04 16.77 3.77
N VAL A 182 0.82 17.93 3.18
CA VAL A 182 -0.08 18.06 2.03
C VAL A 182 0.74 17.68 0.81
N ILE A 183 0.36 16.58 0.15
CA ILE A 183 0.98 16.17 -1.11
C ILE A 183 0.16 16.76 -2.23
N LEU A 184 0.81 17.64 -2.99
CA LEU A 184 0.27 18.29 -4.18
C LEU A 184 0.46 17.40 -5.41
#